data_e1dd00f973938722e7a3754c2561bad3
#
_entry.id   e1dd00f973938722e7a3754c2561bad3
#
_cell.length_a   1.000
_cell.length_b   1.000
_cell.length_c   1.000
_cell.angle_alpha   90.00
_cell.angle_beta   90.00
_cell.angle_gamma   90.00
#
_symmetry.space_group_name_H-M   'P 1'
#
loop_
_entity.id
_entity.type
_entity.pdbx_description
1 polymer ?
#
loop_
_entity_poly.entity_id
_entity_poly.type
_entity_poly.pdbx_seq_one_letter_code
_entity_poly.pdbx_strand_id
1 'polypeptide(L)'
;MTWPRQGLAKLLGIEHPIIQAPMAGASTPMLAAAVSNAGALGGFGGSDSDPEELREVVRAIRRLTDRPFIINLYVGRANPYVSAAEDERALKQALAPAHAELGAGEVPDPVDLFVSYREQAAVMLEEHVPVLSSHFGAPNADIVRALKANGTRVIVSATTVAEARHLEAAGVDAIIAQGSEAGGHRGSFAARTGHSGIGTLALVPQIVDAVSVPVIAAGGIMDGRGIAAAFNLGASGVQMGTAFVACPETAANPAYVKRLLHAEPEDAVLTNAISGRPMRVLRNKLVDLLEQHEEHCLDFPEQLSMTRNLRKVAAGTQDAEFLALWAGQGVKLARAMPAAELVQTLVAQAQELLRCHHH
;
A
#
# COMPACT_ATOMS: atom_id res chain seq x y z
N MET A 1 5.72 23.11 17.36
CA MET A 1 4.51 22.60 18.00
C MET A 1 4.57 21.11 18.11
N THR A 2 3.93 20.56 19.17
CA THR A 2 3.97 19.12 19.45
C THR A 2 2.68 18.47 18.91
N TRP A 3 2.81 17.31 18.27
CA TRP A 3 1.67 16.48 17.88
C TRP A 3 0.94 15.97 19.13
N PRO A 4 -0.39 15.76 19.11
CA PRO A 4 -1.15 15.31 20.28
C PRO A 4 -0.68 14.00 20.88
N ARG A 5 -0.18 13.09 20.02
CA ARG A 5 0.42 11.81 20.41
C ARG A 5 1.79 11.68 19.75
N GLN A 6 2.83 11.53 20.58
CA GLN A 6 4.21 11.47 20.12
C GLN A 6 4.78 10.04 20.10
N GLY A 7 4.04 9.05 20.59
CA GLY A 7 4.51 7.68 20.73
C GLY A 7 5.05 7.09 19.45
N LEU A 8 4.28 7.21 18.34
CA LEU A 8 4.69 6.70 17.03
C LEU A 8 5.91 7.44 16.48
N ALA A 9 5.93 8.77 16.55
CA ALA A 9 7.05 9.57 16.04
C ALA A 9 8.36 9.23 16.77
N LYS A 10 8.31 9.06 18.09
CA LYS A 10 9.45 8.61 18.90
C LYS A 10 9.86 7.17 18.56
N LEU A 11 8.89 6.26 18.37
CA LEU A 11 9.15 4.86 18.01
C LEU A 11 9.90 4.75 16.68
N LEU A 12 9.51 5.56 15.70
CA LEU A 12 10.04 5.51 14.32
C LEU A 12 11.22 6.47 14.08
N GLY A 13 11.54 7.36 15.03
CA GLY A 13 12.60 8.35 14.87
C GLY A 13 12.28 9.45 13.84
N ILE A 14 11.01 9.82 13.68
CA ILE A 14 10.52 10.83 12.73
C ILE A 14 9.99 12.09 13.45
N GLU A 15 9.92 13.20 12.73
CA GLU A 15 9.42 14.48 13.29
C GLU A 15 7.89 14.56 13.21
N HIS A 16 7.33 14.08 12.09
CA HIS A 16 5.90 14.14 11.80
C HIS A 16 5.34 12.73 11.69
N PRO A 17 4.28 12.37 12.44
CA PRO A 17 3.68 11.03 12.41
C PRO A 17 2.83 10.81 11.15
N ILE A 18 3.46 11.04 10.00
CA ILE A 18 2.93 10.86 8.65
C ILE A 18 3.81 9.84 7.94
N ILE A 19 3.21 8.81 7.36
CA ILE A 19 3.88 7.78 6.58
C ILE A 19 3.39 7.88 5.13
N GLN A 20 4.32 8.03 4.19
CA GLN A 20 4.00 7.78 2.79
C GLN A 20 3.89 6.27 2.61
N ALA A 21 2.70 5.80 2.20
CA ALA A 21 2.45 4.37 2.02
C ALA A 21 3.43 3.78 1.00
N PRO A 22 4.09 2.66 1.31
CA PRO A 22 4.83 1.91 0.32
C PRO A 22 3.90 1.47 -0.83
N MET A 23 4.28 1.75 -2.07
CA MET A 23 3.45 1.50 -3.27
C MET A 23 4.30 0.77 -4.31
N ALA A 24 4.08 -0.55 -4.48
CA ALA A 24 4.77 -1.32 -5.51
C ALA A 24 4.50 -0.73 -6.91
N GLY A 25 5.55 -0.56 -7.70
CA GLY A 25 5.47 0.04 -9.02
C GLY A 25 5.33 1.58 -9.07
N ALA A 26 5.08 2.26 -7.94
CA ALA A 26 5.00 3.72 -7.88
C ALA A 26 6.05 4.36 -6.95
N SER A 27 6.39 3.73 -5.83
CA SER A 27 7.44 4.23 -4.94
C SER A 27 8.82 4.14 -5.60
N THR A 28 9.65 5.15 -5.37
CA THR A 28 11.05 5.19 -5.79
C THR A 28 11.95 5.51 -4.61
N PRO A 29 13.26 5.24 -4.68
CA PRO A 29 14.21 5.73 -3.70
C PRO A 29 14.16 7.26 -3.52
N MET A 30 13.91 8.02 -4.59
CA MET A 30 13.77 9.48 -4.55
C MET A 30 12.55 9.92 -3.74
N LEU A 31 11.38 9.29 -3.98
CA LEU A 31 10.16 9.56 -3.21
C LEU A 31 10.37 9.28 -1.72
N ALA A 32 10.87 8.08 -1.40
CA ALA A 32 11.12 7.69 -0.02
C ALA A 32 12.07 8.66 0.69
N ALA A 33 13.16 9.02 0.06
CA ALA A 33 14.12 9.96 0.62
C ALA A 33 13.57 11.39 0.76
N ALA A 34 12.82 11.89 -0.24
CA ALA A 34 12.23 13.22 -0.18
C ALA A 34 11.25 13.37 0.99
N VAL A 35 10.40 12.36 1.21
CA VAL A 35 9.47 12.32 2.34
C VAL A 35 10.21 12.21 3.67
N SER A 36 11.23 11.35 3.75
CA SER A 36 12.03 11.17 4.98
C SER A 36 12.80 12.43 5.35
N ASN A 37 13.41 13.10 4.36
CA ASN A 37 14.12 14.37 4.55
C ASN A 37 13.18 15.51 4.98
N ALA A 38 11.90 15.43 4.63
CA ALA A 38 10.87 16.37 5.10
C ALA A 38 10.35 16.07 6.52
N GLY A 39 10.94 15.11 7.23
CA GLY A 39 10.61 14.76 8.63
C GLY A 39 9.47 13.75 8.81
N ALA A 40 8.90 13.20 7.74
CA ALA A 40 7.92 12.12 7.74
C ALA A 40 8.62 10.75 7.54
N LEU A 41 7.89 9.66 7.29
CA LEU A 41 8.45 8.36 6.96
C LEU A 41 8.19 8.03 5.50
N GLY A 42 9.20 8.08 4.66
CA GLY A 42 9.13 7.68 3.27
C GLY A 42 9.15 6.16 3.11
N GLY A 43 8.38 5.65 2.15
CA GLY A 43 8.18 4.22 2.00
C GLY A 43 8.43 3.67 0.59
N PHE A 44 8.99 2.47 0.53
CA PHE A 44 9.18 1.73 -0.71
C PHE A 44 8.43 0.38 -0.66
N GLY A 45 7.66 0.10 -1.74
CA GLY A 45 6.98 -1.19 -1.91
C GLY A 45 7.93 -2.22 -2.52
N GLY A 46 8.51 -3.07 -1.68
CA GLY A 46 9.51 -4.05 -2.07
C GLY A 46 8.97 -5.46 -2.35
N SER A 47 7.65 -5.64 -2.32
CA SER A 47 7.04 -6.98 -2.45
C SER A 47 7.38 -7.72 -3.74
N ASP A 48 7.61 -6.98 -4.83
CA ASP A 48 7.85 -7.53 -6.16
C ASP A 48 9.36 -7.60 -6.51
N SER A 49 10.23 -7.11 -5.62
CA SER A 49 11.67 -7.07 -5.81
C SER A 49 12.34 -8.36 -5.34
N ASP A 50 13.22 -8.92 -6.15
CA ASP A 50 14.09 -9.98 -5.68
C ASP A 50 15.07 -9.47 -4.59
N PRO A 51 15.77 -10.34 -3.86
CA PRO A 51 16.65 -9.93 -2.77
C PRO A 51 17.77 -8.98 -3.20
N GLU A 52 18.33 -9.12 -4.41
CA GLU A 52 19.40 -8.24 -4.88
C GLU A 52 18.87 -6.87 -5.31
N GLU A 53 17.76 -6.83 -6.04
CA GLU A 53 17.07 -5.59 -6.38
C GLU A 53 16.68 -4.82 -5.11
N LEU A 54 16.18 -5.53 -4.10
CA LEU A 54 15.78 -4.92 -2.82
C LEU A 54 16.98 -4.33 -2.08
N ARG A 55 18.14 -5.01 -2.11
CA ARG A 55 19.40 -4.53 -1.54
C ARG A 55 19.85 -3.24 -2.22
N GLU A 56 19.81 -3.20 -3.55
CA GLU A 56 20.16 -2.00 -4.31
C GLU A 56 19.21 -0.82 -4.03
N VAL A 57 17.92 -1.08 -3.88
CA VAL A 57 16.93 -0.06 -3.49
C VAL A 57 17.24 0.51 -2.12
N VAL A 58 17.49 -0.34 -1.11
CA VAL A 58 17.84 0.12 0.25
C VAL A 58 19.09 1.00 0.22
N ARG A 59 20.11 0.58 -0.50
CA ARG A 59 21.35 1.36 -0.67
C ARG A 59 21.12 2.67 -1.44
N ALA A 60 20.23 2.65 -2.45
CA ALA A 60 19.86 3.86 -3.18
C ALA A 60 19.14 4.87 -2.28
N ILE A 61 18.22 4.44 -1.43
CA ILE A 61 17.56 5.32 -0.44
C ILE A 61 18.61 5.91 0.50
N ARG A 62 19.54 5.11 1.04
CA ARG A 62 20.58 5.58 1.95
C ARG A 62 21.58 6.57 1.34
N ARG A 63 21.81 6.51 0.04
CA ARG A 63 22.61 7.54 -0.64
C ARG A 63 21.91 8.90 -0.68
N LEU A 64 20.58 8.94 -0.49
CA LEU A 64 19.77 10.15 -0.59
C LEU A 64 19.30 10.69 0.76
N THR A 65 19.33 9.86 1.83
CA THR A 65 18.91 10.28 3.17
C THR A 65 19.55 9.45 4.28
N ASP A 66 19.86 10.12 5.39
CA ASP A 66 20.25 9.48 6.67
C ASP A 66 19.03 9.29 7.60
N ARG A 67 17.84 9.75 7.18
CA ARG A 67 16.61 9.65 7.96
C ARG A 67 15.99 8.25 7.85
N PRO A 68 15.15 7.82 8.83
CA PRO A 68 14.42 6.57 8.75
C PRO A 68 13.51 6.50 7.52
N PHE A 69 13.38 5.29 6.98
CA PHE A 69 12.46 4.94 5.88
C PHE A 69 11.84 3.56 6.12
N ILE A 70 10.77 3.23 5.42
CA ILE A 70 10.06 1.97 5.55
C ILE A 70 10.08 1.18 4.26
N ILE A 71 10.35 -0.12 4.37
CA ILE A 71 10.21 -1.09 3.27
C ILE A 71 9.00 -1.98 3.55
N ASN A 72 8.16 -2.19 2.55
CA ASN A 72 7.00 -3.06 2.65
C ASN A 72 7.24 -4.40 1.94
N LEU A 73 6.84 -5.49 2.60
CA LEU A 73 6.83 -6.84 2.04
C LEU A 73 5.43 -7.43 2.09
N TYR A 74 5.14 -8.37 1.20
CA TYR A 74 3.93 -9.19 1.27
C TYR A 74 4.22 -10.51 1.95
N VAL A 75 3.41 -10.87 2.94
CA VAL A 75 3.45 -12.21 3.53
C VAL A 75 2.62 -13.12 2.64
N GLY A 76 3.31 -13.98 1.87
CA GLY A 76 2.67 -14.89 0.92
C GLY A 76 1.87 -16.01 1.58
N ARG A 77 1.13 -16.74 0.77
CA ARG A 77 0.39 -17.95 1.19
C ARG A 77 1.33 -19.03 1.72
N ALA A 78 0.83 -19.81 2.68
CA ALA A 78 1.53 -20.99 3.17
C ALA A 78 1.57 -22.15 2.14
N ASN A 79 0.53 -22.24 1.28
CA ASN A 79 0.37 -23.32 0.29
C ASN A 79 0.27 -22.74 -1.12
N PRO A 80 0.83 -23.44 -2.13
CA PRO A 80 0.61 -23.10 -3.53
C PRO A 80 -0.89 -23.14 -3.86
N TYR A 81 -1.33 -22.20 -4.68
CA TYR A 81 -2.65 -22.25 -5.29
C TYR A 81 -2.62 -23.19 -6.50
N VAL A 82 -3.71 -23.93 -6.67
CA VAL A 82 -3.94 -24.73 -7.87
C VAL A 82 -5.22 -24.22 -8.49
N SER A 83 -5.09 -23.56 -9.64
CA SER A 83 -6.22 -23.07 -10.43
C SER A 83 -6.95 -24.22 -11.11
N ALA A 84 -8.26 -24.06 -11.33
CA ALA A 84 -8.98 -24.96 -12.22
C ALA A 84 -8.65 -24.61 -13.67
N ALA A 85 -8.34 -25.63 -14.48
CA ALA A 85 -8.02 -25.46 -15.90
C ALA A 85 -9.16 -24.79 -16.71
N GLU A 86 -10.38 -24.89 -16.22
CA GLU A 86 -11.55 -24.22 -16.79
C GLU A 86 -11.46 -22.71 -16.61
N ASP A 87 -11.14 -22.26 -15.40
CA ASP A 87 -11.03 -20.82 -15.06
C ASP A 87 -9.89 -20.18 -15.84
N GLU A 88 -8.71 -20.84 -15.90
CA GLU A 88 -7.59 -20.36 -16.71
C GLU A 88 -7.96 -20.19 -18.18
N ARG A 89 -8.70 -21.15 -18.74
CA ARG A 89 -9.13 -21.13 -20.15
C ARG A 89 -10.13 -19.98 -20.38
N ALA A 90 -11.10 -19.83 -19.49
CA ALA A 90 -12.09 -18.76 -19.57
C ALA A 90 -11.44 -17.37 -19.53
N LEU A 91 -10.50 -17.14 -18.59
CA LEU A 91 -9.76 -15.90 -18.50
C LEU A 91 -8.87 -15.64 -19.71
N LYS A 92 -8.20 -16.65 -20.25
CA LYS A 92 -7.44 -16.51 -21.51
C LYS A 92 -8.33 -16.08 -22.66
N GLN A 93 -9.53 -16.67 -22.79
CA GLN A 93 -10.50 -16.29 -23.83
C GLN A 93 -11.01 -14.84 -23.62
N ALA A 94 -11.27 -14.45 -22.38
CA ALA A 94 -11.71 -13.09 -22.04
C ALA A 94 -10.64 -12.04 -22.35
N LEU A 95 -9.38 -12.31 -22.05
CA LEU A 95 -8.27 -11.38 -22.25
C LEU A 95 -7.74 -11.32 -23.70
N ALA A 96 -7.98 -12.36 -24.51
CA ALA A 96 -7.43 -12.47 -25.88
C ALA A 96 -7.78 -11.28 -26.80
N PRO A 97 -9.02 -10.72 -26.82
CA PRO A 97 -9.34 -9.55 -27.62
C PRO A 97 -8.50 -8.31 -27.24
N ALA A 98 -8.34 -8.04 -25.96
CA ALA A 98 -7.53 -6.91 -25.48
C ALA A 98 -6.03 -7.10 -25.79
N HIS A 99 -5.52 -8.32 -25.69
CA HIS A 99 -4.15 -8.66 -26.11
C HIS A 99 -3.93 -8.42 -27.59
N ALA A 100 -4.91 -8.79 -28.44
CA ALA A 100 -4.86 -8.55 -29.88
C ALA A 100 -4.92 -7.04 -30.21
N GLU A 101 -5.82 -6.29 -29.54
CA GLU A 101 -5.96 -4.84 -29.71
C GLU A 101 -4.65 -4.10 -29.43
N LEU A 102 -3.97 -4.46 -28.34
CA LEU A 102 -2.73 -3.80 -27.92
C LEU A 102 -1.44 -4.42 -28.49
N GLY A 103 -1.52 -5.52 -29.22
CA GLY A 103 -0.34 -6.26 -29.66
C GLY A 103 0.51 -6.82 -28.51
N ALA A 104 -0.15 -7.25 -27.43
CA ALA A 104 0.50 -7.75 -26.20
C ALA A 104 0.95 -9.22 -26.28
N GLY A 105 0.86 -9.84 -27.45
CA GLY A 105 1.16 -11.25 -27.66
C GLY A 105 0.09 -12.17 -27.08
N GLU A 106 0.44 -13.42 -26.79
CA GLU A 106 -0.48 -14.38 -26.19
C GLU A 106 -0.73 -14.05 -24.71
N VAL A 107 -1.93 -14.39 -24.22
CA VAL A 107 -2.24 -14.31 -22.79
C VAL A 107 -1.34 -15.31 -22.05
N PRO A 108 -0.56 -14.90 -21.07
CA PRO A 108 0.35 -15.77 -20.36
C PRO A 108 -0.39 -16.81 -19.52
N ASP A 109 0.27 -17.92 -19.23
CA ASP A 109 -0.17 -18.84 -18.17
C ASP A 109 -0.08 -18.17 -16.81
N PRO A 110 -0.97 -18.52 -15.86
CA PRO A 110 -0.88 -18.02 -14.50
C PRO A 110 0.41 -18.54 -13.85
N VAL A 111 1.09 -17.63 -13.14
CA VAL A 111 2.31 -17.95 -12.39
C VAL A 111 2.27 -17.33 -11.01
N ASP A 112 2.87 -18.00 -10.04
CA ASP A 112 3.09 -17.42 -8.73
C ASP A 112 4.17 -16.31 -8.85
N LEU A 113 3.77 -15.08 -8.56
CA LEU A 113 4.64 -13.91 -8.57
C LEU A 113 5.23 -13.59 -7.18
N PHE A 114 4.94 -14.41 -6.17
CA PHE A 114 5.48 -14.16 -4.84
C PHE A 114 6.99 -14.34 -4.82
N VAL A 115 7.68 -13.26 -4.43
CA VAL A 115 9.06 -13.35 -3.97
C VAL A 115 9.05 -13.80 -2.51
N SER A 116 9.99 -14.65 -2.14
CA SER A 116 10.10 -15.16 -0.78
C SER A 116 10.32 -14.03 0.23
N TYR A 117 9.29 -13.70 1.02
CA TYR A 117 9.43 -12.68 2.07
C TYR A 117 10.49 -13.06 3.12
N ARG A 118 10.88 -14.33 3.23
CA ARG A 118 11.97 -14.79 4.12
C ARG A 118 13.31 -14.35 3.60
N GLU A 119 13.54 -14.48 2.29
CA GLU A 119 14.77 -14.01 1.64
C GLU A 119 14.84 -12.48 1.63
N GLN A 120 13.72 -11.82 1.36
CA GLN A 120 13.61 -10.35 1.49
C GLN A 120 13.87 -9.89 2.92
N ALA A 121 13.34 -10.58 3.95
CA ALA A 121 13.60 -10.27 5.36
C ALA A 121 15.08 -10.44 5.74
N ALA A 122 15.79 -11.39 5.13
CA ALA A 122 17.23 -11.51 5.31
C ALA A 122 17.97 -10.25 4.83
N VAL A 123 17.57 -9.68 3.69
CA VAL A 123 18.10 -8.39 3.22
C VAL A 123 17.80 -7.26 4.19
N MET A 124 16.59 -7.25 4.80
CA MET A 124 16.25 -6.24 5.83
C MET A 124 17.19 -6.31 7.03
N LEU A 125 17.55 -7.53 7.45
CA LEU A 125 18.49 -7.76 8.56
C LEU A 125 19.92 -7.35 8.18
N GLU A 126 20.41 -7.78 7.02
CA GLU A 126 21.74 -7.46 6.51
C GLU A 126 21.95 -5.97 6.33
N GLU A 127 20.99 -5.31 5.75
CA GLU A 127 21.03 -3.86 5.47
C GLU A 127 20.52 -3.02 6.65
N HIS A 128 20.21 -3.59 7.81
CA HIS A 128 19.70 -2.87 8.99
C HIS A 128 18.59 -1.87 8.67
N VAL A 129 17.58 -2.30 7.91
CA VAL A 129 16.46 -1.44 7.50
C VAL A 129 15.71 -0.94 8.74
N PRO A 130 15.49 0.38 8.89
CA PRO A 130 14.97 0.91 10.16
C PRO A 130 13.52 0.49 10.44
N VAL A 131 12.68 0.40 9.38
CA VAL A 131 11.26 0.01 9.55
C VAL A 131 10.87 -0.96 8.45
N LEU A 132 10.30 -2.10 8.83
CA LEU A 132 9.63 -3.04 7.94
C LEU A 132 8.13 -2.93 8.16
N SER A 133 7.37 -2.84 7.07
CA SER A 133 5.93 -3.12 7.11
C SER A 133 5.59 -4.38 6.34
N SER A 134 4.51 -5.04 6.74
CA SER A 134 3.99 -6.14 5.95
C SER A 134 2.49 -6.04 5.70
N HIS A 135 2.09 -6.64 4.58
CA HIS A 135 0.71 -6.77 4.14
C HIS A 135 0.34 -8.24 4.09
N PHE A 136 -0.94 -8.56 4.26
CA PHE A 136 -1.46 -9.92 4.30
C PHE A 136 -1.00 -10.76 5.50
N GLY A 137 -0.73 -10.11 6.62
CA GLY A 137 -0.30 -10.71 7.89
C GLY A 137 1.10 -10.30 8.32
N ALA A 138 1.49 -10.78 9.50
CA ALA A 138 2.84 -10.60 10.03
C ALA A 138 3.80 -11.67 9.49
N PRO A 139 5.08 -11.35 9.31
CA PRO A 139 6.11 -12.38 9.15
C PRO A 139 6.09 -13.37 10.31
N ASN A 140 6.64 -14.56 10.11
CA ASN A 140 6.73 -15.56 11.16
C ASN A 140 7.42 -15.01 12.43
N ALA A 141 7.02 -15.49 13.59
CA ALA A 141 7.47 -14.99 14.90
C ALA A 141 9.00 -14.99 15.10
N ASP A 142 9.71 -15.94 14.49
CA ASP A 142 11.18 -15.98 14.46
C ASP A 142 11.77 -14.80 13.70
N ILE A 143 11.22 -14.46 12.55
CA ILE A 143 11.63 -13.31 11.73
C ILE A 143 11.30 -12.00 12.46
N VAL A 144 10.09 -11.86 13.02
CA VAL A 144 9.73 -10.68 13.82
C VAL A 144 10.70 -10.47 14.97
N ARG A 145 11.05 -11.53 15.72
CA ARG A 145 12.03 -11.44 16.81
C ARG A 145 13.42 -11.04 16.31
N ALA A 146 13.89 -11.63 15.21
CA ALA A 146 15.19 -11.32 14.63
C ALA A 146 15.26 -9.84 14.16
N LEU A 147 14.26 -9.36 13.45
CA LEU A 147 14.17 -7.97 13.00
C LEU A 147 14.21 -7.00 14.19
N LYS A 148 13.40 -7.24 15.22
CA LYS A 148 13.38 -6.40 16.43
C LYS A 148 14.70 -6.43 17.20
N ALA A 149 15.34 -7.58 17.31
CA ALA A 149 16.66 -7.71 17.91
C ALA A 149 17.74 -6.93 17.13
N ASN A 150 17.57 -6.80 15.82
CA ASN A 150 18.42 -6.01 14.93
C ASN A 150 18.10 -4.50 14.92
N GLY A 151 17.09 -4.05 15.70
CA GLY A 151 16.67 -2.65 15.78
C GLY A 151 15.60 -2.23 14.77
N THR A 152 15.19 -3.12 13.86
CA THR A 152 14.12 -2.86 12.90
C THR A 152 12.76 -2.81 13.60
N ARG A 153 11.96 -1.78 13.34
CA ARG A 153 10.55 -1.71 13.77
C ARG A 153 9.66 -2.44 12.80
N VAL A 154 8.73 -3.24 13.33
CA VAL A 154 7.81 -4.05 12.52
C VAL A 154 6.40 -3.50 12.64
N ILE A 155 5.81 -3.08 11.51
CA ILE A 155 4.47 -2.50 11.41
C ILE A 155 3.63 -3.35 10.46
N VAL A 156 2.38 -3.67 10.80
CA VAL A 156 1.55 -4.54 9.96
C VAL A 156 0.14 -3.97 9.79
N SER A 157 -0.43 -4.21 8.61
CA SER A 157 -1.79 -3.77 8.27
C SER A 157 -2.84 -4.71 8.85
N ALA A 158 -3.89 -4.12 9.45
CA ALA A 158 -5.11 -4.80 9.88
C ALA A 158 -6.34 -4.12 9.28
N THR A 159 -7.34 -4.90 8.92
CA THR A 159 -8.63 -4.44 8.37
C THR A 159 -9.80 -4.71 9.31
N THR A 160 -9.54 -5.41 10.42
CA THR A 160 -10.49 -5.73 11.48
C THR A 160 -9.83 -5.68 12.86
N VAL A 161 -10.65 -5.57 13.92
CA VAL A 161 -10.18 -5.63 15.31
C VAL A 161 -9.56 -7.00 15.63
N ALA A 162 -10.12 -8.09 15.08
CA ALA A 162 -9.58 -9.43 15.30
C ALA A 162 -8.16 -9.57 14.72
N GLU A 163 -7.93 -9.05 13.52
CA GLU A 163 -6.61 -8.99 12.91
C GLU A 163 -5.64 -8.15 13.76
N ALA A 164 -6.08 -6.97 14.23
CA ALA A 164 -5.25 -6.11 15.06
C ALA A 164 -4.78 -6.80 16.36
N ARG A 165 -5.68 -7.49 17.07
CA ARG A 165 -5.33 -8.28 18.26
C ARG A 165 -4.35 -9.41 17.95
N HIS A 166 -4.55 -10.09 16.82
CA HIS A 166 -3.64 -11.14 16.37
C HIS A 166 -2.23 -10.59 16.12
N LEU A 167 -2.13 -9.42 15.48
CA LEU A 167 -0.85 -8.75 15.20
C LEU A 167 -0.14 -8.28 16.48
N GLU A 168 -0.88 -7.72 17.43
CA GLU A 168 -0.31 -7.36 18.73
C GLU A 168 0.25 -8.59 19.46
N ALA A 169 -0.50 -9.70 19.47
CA ALA A 169 -0.02 -10.97 20.03
C ALA A 169 1.20 -11.53 19.29
N ALA A 170 1.36 -11.26 17.99
CA ALA A 170 2.55 -11.60 17.22
C ALA A 170 3.76 -10.69 17.53
N GLY A 171 3.58 -9.65 18.36
CA GLY A 171 4.65 -8.79 18.85
C GLY A 171 5.09 -7.67 17.90
N VAL A 172 4.21 -7.21 17.01
CA VAL A 172 4.48 -6.06 16.14
C VAL A 172 4.60 -4.77 16.96
N ASP A 173 5.31 -3.76 16.43
CA ASP A 173 5.55 -2.49 17.14
C ASP A 173 4.45 -1.45 16.93
N ALA A 174 3.71 -1.53 15.82
CA ALA A 174 2.55 -0.68 15.53
C ALA A 174 1.62 -1.37 14.52
N ILE A 175 0.36 -0.92 14.43
CA ILE A 175 -0.66 -1.48 13.55
C ILE A 175 -1.19 -0.38 12.63
N ILE A 176 -1.24 -0.67 11.33
CA ILE A 176 -1.91 0.17 10.33
C ILE A 176 -3.37 -0.26 10.25
N ALA A 177 -4.27 0.56 10.77
CA ALA A 177 -5.71 0.39 10.65
C ALA A 177 -6.15 0.82 9.24
N GLN A 178 -6.25 -0.13 8.31
CA GLN A 178 -6.59 0.14 6.92
C GLN A 178 -8.09 0.12 6.71
N GLY A 179 -8.70 1.30 6.57
CA GLY A 179 -10.10 1.46 6.19
C GLY A 179 -10.38 1.06 4.74
N SER A 180 -11.67 0.83 4.42
CA SER A 180 -12.11 0.41 3.09
C SER A 180 -11.92 1.47 2.01
N GLU A 181 -11.72 2.73 2.39
CA GLU A 181 -11.44 3.86 1.49
C GLU A 181 -10.03 3.83 0.90
N ALA A 182 -9.13 2.99 1.46
CA ALA A 182 -7.75 2.90 1.00
C ALA A 182 -7.65 2.38 -0.43
N GLY A 183 -6.75 2.97 -1.22
CA GLY A 183 -6.35 2.45 -2.53
C GLY A 183 -5.43 1.24 -2.42
N GLY A 184 -5.32 0.47 -3.50
CA GLY A 184 -4.55 -0.76 -3.51
C GLY A 184 -5.24 -1.92 -2.81
N HIS A 185 -4.47 -2.97 -2.52
CA HIS A 185 -4.99 -4.18 -1.90
C HIS A 185 -5.51 -3.96 -0.48
N ARG A 186 -6.61 -4.63 -0.15
CA ARG A 186 -7.02 -4.81 1.24
C ARG A 186 -6.03 -5.73 1.95
N GLY A 187 -5.47 -5.26 3.05
CA GLY A 187 -4.47 -6.01 3.84
C GLY A 187 -5.03 -7.17 4.66
N SER A 188 -6.27 -7.59 4.43
CA SER A 188 -6.93 -8.66 5.19
C SER A 188 -6.21 -10.00 5.07
N PHE A 189 -6.11 -10.74 6.18
CA PHE A 189 -5.46 -12.05 6.23
C PHE A 189 -6.21 -13.09 7.09
N ALA A 190 -7.01 -12.66 8.05
CA ALA A 190 -7.76 -13.55 8.93
C ALA A 190 -9.26 -13.63 8.57
N ALA A 191 -9.79 -12.69 7.82
CA ALA A 191 -11.18 -12.71 7.42
C ALA A 191 -11.39 -13.70 6.27
N ARG A 192 -12.32 -14.65 6.45
CA ARG A 192 -12.75 -15.60 5.40
C ARG A 192 -13.41 -14.91 4.20
N THR A 193 -13.75 -13.64 4.34
CA THR A 193 -14.34 -12.80 3.30
C THR A 193 -13.62 -11.46 3.32
N GLY A 194 -12.85 -11.17 2.31
CA GLY A 194 -12.20 -9.86 2.11
C GLY A 194 -13.16 -8.67 2.03
N HIS A 195 -14.41 -8.86 2.37
CA HIS A 195 -15.54 -7.96 2.18
C HIS A 195 -15.98 -7.23 3.46
N SER A 196 -15.24 -7.30 4.58
CA SER A 196 -15.53 -6.39 5.68
C SER A 196 -15.15 -4.97 5.25
N GLY A 197 -16.07 -4.29 4.60
CA GLY A 197 -15.90 -2.92 4.11
C GLY A 197 -15.89 -1.88 5.24
N ILE A 198 -15.22 -2.16 6.38
CA ILE A 198 -15.18 -1.21 7.51
C ILE A 198 -14.36 0.01 7.09
N GLY A 199 -15.02 1.17 7.08
CA GLY A 199 -14.40 2.45 6.78
C GLY A 199 -13.47 2.95 7.89
N THR A 200 -12.55 3.83 7.55
CA THR A 200 -11.50 4.37 8.43
C THR A 200 -12.10 5.00 9.69
N LEU A 201 -13.19 5.78 9.55
CA LEU A 201 -13.87 6.44 10.66
C LEU A 201 -14.39 5.46 11.73
N ALA A 202 -14.87 4.30 11.30
CA ALA A 202 -15.38 3.26 12.20
C ALA A 202 -14.28 2.32 12.69
N LEU A 203 -13.29 2.00 11.85
CA LEU A 203 -12.24 1.02 12.15
C LEU A 203 -11.23 1.54 13.18
N VAL A 204 -10.74 2.77 12.99
CA VAL A 204 -9.65 3.33 13.79
C VAL A 204 -9.96 3.34 15.29
N PRO A 205 -11.07 3.91 15.79
CA PRO A 205 -11.33 3.94 17.23
C PRO A 205 -11.50 2.54 17.82
N GLN A 206 -12.12 1.60 17.08
CA GLN A 206 -12.30 0.22 17.55
C GLN A 206 -10.96 -0.51 17.70
N ILE A 207 -9.99 -0.26 16.81
CA ILE A 207 -8.65 -0.85 16.95
C ILE A 207 -7.90 -0.15 18.08
N VAL A 208 -7.98 1.18 18.19
CA VAL A 208 -7.34 1.95 19.29
C VAL A 208 -7.79 1.44 20.65
N ASP A 209 -9.09 1.15 20.84
CA ASP A 209 -9.62 0.63 22.09
C ASP A 209 -9.25 -0.84 22.35
N ALA A 210 -8.82 -1.57 21.32
CA ALA A 210 -8.61 -3.02 21.40
C ALA A 210 -7.15 -3.44 21.58
N VAL A 211 -6.17 -2.54 21.34
CA VAL A 211 -4.74 -2.83 21.39
C VAL A 211 -3.96 -1.76 22.14
N SER A 212 -2.78 -2.09 22.64
CA SER A 212 -1.90 -1.17 23.39
C SER A 212 -0.81 -0.54 22.53
N VAL A 213 -0.49 -1.15 21.37
CA VAL A 213 0.52 -0.63 20.44
C VAL A 213 -0.01 0.58 19.65
N PRO A 214 0.85 1.50 19.19
CA PRO A 214 0.43 2.62 18.37
C PRO A 214 -0.39 2.20 17.14
N VAL A 215 -1.50 2.90 16.89
CA VAL A 215 -2.37 2.69 15.73
C VAL A 215 -2.15 3.80 14.72
N ILE A 216 -1.97 3.44 13.45
CA ILE A 216 -1.75 4.30 12.31
C ILE A 216 -3.00 4.24 11.42
N ALA A 217 -3.71 5.35 11.23
CA ALA A 217 -4.89 5.39 10.37
C ALA A 217 -4.48 5.41 8.89
N ALA A 218 -5.13 4.59 8.06
CA ALA A 218 -4.91 4.55 6.61
C ALA A 218 -6.22 4.38 5.85
N GLY A 219 -6.38 5.12 4.75
CA GLY A 219 -7.57 5.09 3.90
C GLY A 219 -8.34 6.40 3.89
N GLY A 220 -8.51 6.97 2.69
CA GLY A 220 -9.25 8.22 2.48
C GLY A 220 -8.58 9.50 3.00
N ILE A 221 -7.42 9.42 3.63
CA ILE A 221 -6.71 10.56 4.22
C ILE A 221 -5.86 11.22 3.13
N MET A 222 -6.16 12.50 2.81
CA MET A 222 -5.52 13.21 1.69
C MET A 222 -4.99 14.60 2.06
N ASP A 223 -5.41 15.16 3.20
CA ASP A 223 -5.02 16.49 3.67
C ASP A 223 -5.06 16.61 5.19
N GLY A 224 -4.79 17.83 5.72
CA GLY A 224 -4.76 18.10 7.16
C GLY A 224 -6.07 17.81 7.89
N ARG A 225 -7.22 17.88 7.21
CA ARG A 225 -8.55 17.56 7.80
C ARG A 225 -8.62 16.08 8.17
N GLY A 226 -8.22 15.21 7.24
CA GLY A 226 -8.17 13.77 7.47
C GLY A 226 -7.14 13.39 8.53
N ILE A 227 -5.99 14.07 8.57
CA ILE A 227 -4.97 13.86 9.61
C ILE A 227 -5.52 14.25 10.98
N ALA A 228 -6.11 15.44 11.12
CA ALA A 228 -6.69 15.89 12.38
C ALA A 228 -7.83 14.98 12.87
N ALA A 229 -8.70 14.53 11.95
CA ALA A 229 -9.75 13.55 12.24
C ALA A 229 -9.18 12.23 12.77
N ALA A 230 -8.12 11.69 12.13
CA ALA A 230 -7.47 10.47 12.58
C ALA A 230 -6.91 10.58 14.02
N PHE A 231 -6.29 11.71 14.36
CA PHE A 231 -5.82 11.97 15.72
C PHE A 231 -6.97 12.05 16.73
N ASN A 232 -8.09 12.69 16.38
CA ASN A 232 -9.30 12.74 17.21
C ASN A 232 -9.94 11.37 17.43
N LEU A 233 -9.82 10.46 16.46
CA LEU A 233 -10.24 9.05 16.59
C LEU A 233 -9.26 8.19 17.42
N GLY A 234 -8.16 8.75 17.89
CA GLY A 234 -7.21 8.05 18.75
C GLY A 234 -5.96 7.53 18.03
N ALA A 235 -5.84 7.70 16.72
CA ALA A 235 -4.63 7.29 15.99
C ALA A 235 -3.39 8.02 16.51
N SER A 236 -2.24 7.35 16.43
CA SER A 236 -0.92 7.91 16.77
C SER A 236 -0.19 8.51 15.55
N GLY A 237 -0.74 8.29 14.36
CA GLY A 237 -0.25 8.81 13.08
C GLY A 237 -1.11 8.35 11.93
N VAL A 238 -0.71 8.72 10.72
CA VAL A 238 -1.44 8.40 9.49
C VAL A 238 -0.52 7.78 8.44
N GLN A 239 -1.08 6.90 7.59
CA GLN A 239 -0.44 6.43 6.38
C GLN A 239 -1.26 6.85 5.16
N MET A 240 -0.61 7.50 4.19
CA MET A 240 -1.24 8.10 3.01
C MET A 240 -0.59 7.56 1.74
N GLY A 241 -1.39 6.99 0.83
CA GLY A 241 -0.91 6.45 -0.45
C GLY A 241 -1.25 7.38 -1.61
N THR A 242 -2.52 7.45 -1.97
CA THR A 242 -3.05 8.20 -3.12
C THR A 242 -2.59 9.66 -3.16
N ALA A 243 -2.41 10.29 -2.00
CA ALA A 243 -1.93 11.66 -1.88
C ALA A 243 -0.52 11.85 -2.49
N PHE A 244 0.33 10.81 -2.47
CA PHE A 244 1.70 10.86 -2.97
C PHE A 244 1.86 10.33 -4.40
N VAL A 245 0.82 9.73 -5.02
CA VAL A 245 0.94 9.14 -6.37
C VAL A 245 1.29 10.16 -7.43
N ALA A 246 0.78 11.40 -7.31
CA ALA A 246 1.02 12.46 -8.29
C ALA A 246 2.27 13.32 -7.98
N CYS A 247 3.11 12.92 -7.02
CA CYS A 247 4.40 13.57 -6.79
C CYS A 247 5.37 13.26 -7.93
N PRO A 248 6.16 14.24 -8.39
CA PRO A 248 7.11 14.04 -9.49
C PRO A 248 8.23 13.02 -9.18
N GLU A 249 8.46 12.70 -7.92
CA GLU A 249 9.43 11.70 -7.47
C GLU A 249 8.96 10.26 -7.63
N THR A 250 7.70 10.02 -8.03
CA THR A 250 7.16 8.66 -8.25
C THR A 250 7.57 8.07 -9.59
N ALA A 251 7.49 6.75 -9.71
CA ALA A 251 7.56 6.03 -10.97
C ALA A 251 6.17 5.79 -11.60
N ALA A 252 5.12 6.44 -11.08
CA ALA A 252 3.77 6.27 -11.60
C ALA A 252 3.70 6.71 -13.07
N ASN A 253 3.05 5.87 -13.90
CA ASN A 253 2.90 6.16 -15.32
C ASN A 253 2.19 7.52 -15.54
N PRO A 254 2.65 8.39 -16.45
CA PRO A 254 2.02 9.69 -16.70
C PRO A 254 0.52 9.62 -17.04
N ALA A 255 0.09 8.58 -17.78
CA ALA A 255 -1.33 8.36 -18.07
C ALA A 255 -2.13 8.04 -16.79
N TYR A 256 -1.54 7.27 -15.87
CA TYR A 256 -2.14 7.02 -14.56
C TYR A 256 -2.24 8.31 -13.73
N VAL A 257 -1.17 9.09 -13.62
CA VAL A 257 -1.19 10.37 -12.88
C VAL A 257 -2.25 11.31 -13.47
N LYS A 258 -2.31 11.43 -14.80
CA LYS A 258 -3.33 12.22 -15.48
C LYS A 258 -4.74 11.75 -15.14
N ARG A 259 -5.02 10.43 -15.22
CA ARG A 259 -6.34 9.86 -14.89
C ARG A 259 -6.70 10.10 -13.43
N LEU A 260 -5.73 9.93 -12.51
CA LEU A 260 -5.90 10.13 -11.08
C LEU A 260 -6.27 11.59 -10.73
N LEU A 261 -5.61 12.58 -11.35
CA LEU A 261 -5.88 14.00 -11.09
C LEU A 261 -7.24 14.48 -11.61
N HIS A 262 -7.88 13.72 -12.51
CA HIS A 262 -9.19 14.02 -13.07
C HIS A 262 -10.29 13.07 -12.59
N ALA A 263 -9.96 12.15 -11.68
CA ALA A 263 -10.90 11.16 -11.18
C ALA A 263 -11.89 11.76 -10.17
N GLU A 264 -13.11 11.26 -10.22
CA GLU A 264 -14.13 11.51 -9.19
C GLU A 264 -14.08 10.38 -8.13
N PRO A 265 -14.59 10.61 -6.91
CA PRO A 265 -14.57 9.59 -5.85
C PRO A 265 -15.24 8.27 -6.23
N GLU A 266 -16.27 8.34 -7.07
CA GLU A 266 -17.06 7.22 -7.58
C GLU A 266 -16.29 6.34 -8.57
N ASP A 267 -15.24 6.89 -9.21
CA ASP A 267 -14.35 6.12 -10.08
C ASP A 267 -13.50 5.10 -9.31
N ALA A 268 -13.31 5.31 -8.00
CA ALA A 268 -12.49 4.45 -7.14
C ALA A 268 -13.30 3.25 -6.63
N VAL A 269 -13.38 2.19 -7.43
CA VAL A 269 -14.16 0.97 -7.17
C VAL A 269 -13.36 -0.08 -6.40
N LEU A 270 -14.06 -0.93 -5.63
CA LEU A 270 -13.48 -2.09 -4.99
C LEU A 270 -13.75 -3.32 -5.86
N THR A 271 -12.70 -4.04 -6.24
CA THR A 271 -12.80 -5.23 -7.11
C THR A 271 -11.76 -6.28 -6.75
N ASN A 272 -12.02 -7.56 -7.07
CA ASN A 272 -11.06 -8.66 -7.02
C ASN A 272 -10.45 -8.92 -8.42
N ALA A 273 -11.09 -8.42 -9.46
CA ALA A 273 -10.95 -8.90 -10.82
C ALA A 273 -9.51 -8.78 -11.38
N ILE A 274 -8.75 -7.75 -11.01
CA ILE A 274 -7.39 -7.57 -11.54
C ILE A 274 -6.37 -8.51 -10.90
N SER A 275 -6.51 -8.82 -9.59
CA SER A 275 -5.43 -9.51 -8.87
C SER A 275 -5.85 -10.77 -8.12
N GLY A 276 -7.15 -11.06 -8.01
CA GLY A 276 -7.62 -12.19 -7.20
C GLY A 276 -7.77 -11.86 -5.70
N ARG A 277 -7.50 -10.61 -5.30
CA ARG A 277 -7.76 -10.10 -3.94
C ARG A 277 -8.49 -8.77 -3.97
N PRO A 278 -9.32 -8.49 -2.96
CA PRO A 278 -10.00 -7.20 -2.86
C PRO A 278 -8.99 -6.04 -2.92
N MET A 279 -9.22 -5.12 -3.84
CA MET A 279 -8.40 -3.93 -4.02
C MET A 279 -9.23 -2.76 -4.49
N ARG A 280 -8.78 -1.55 -4.21
CA ARG A 280 -9.42 -0.34 -4.74
C ARG A 280 -8.58 0.27 -5.84
N VAL A 281 -9.23 0.49 -7.00
CA VAL A 281 -8.62 1.02 -8.23
C VAL A 281 -9.57 2.01 -8.89
N LEU A 282 -9.06 2.86 -9.77
CA LEU A 282 -9.91 3.62 -10.69
C LEU A 282 -10.45 2.68 -11.76
N ARG A 283 -11.78 2.76 -12.00
CA ARG A 283 -12.46 2.00 -13.04
C ARG A 283 -11.92 2.37 -14.43
N ASN A 284 -11.68 1.36 -15.26
CA ASN A 284 -11.24 1.47 -16.64
C ASN A 284 -11.63 0.21 -17.41
N LYS A 285 -11.28 0.13 -18.71
CA LYS A 285 -11.63 -1.02 -19.56
C LYS A 285 -11.12 -2.37 -18.99
N LEU A 286 -9.94 -2.39 -18.35
CA LEU A 286 -9.41 -3.62 -17.75
C LEU A 286 -10.31 -4.12 -16.62
N VAL A 287 -10.78 -3.22 -15.76
CA VAL A 287 -11.72 -3.56 -14.68
C VAL A 287 -13.03 -4.06 -15.26
N ASP A 288 -13.62 -3.32 -16.21
CA ASP A 288 -14.90 -3.67 -16.82
C ASP A 288 -14.85 -5.02 -17.56
N LEU A 289 -13.73 -5.30 -18.23
CA LEU A 289 -13.51 -6.58 -18.91
C LEU A 289 -13.46 -7.75 -17.91
N LEU A 290 -12.68 -7.61 -16.86
CA LEU A 290 -12.44 -8.71 -15.91
C LEU A 290 -13.62 -8.93 -14.96
N GLU A 291 -14.37 -7.89 -14.58
CA GLU A 291 -15.58 -8.03 -13.77
C GLU A 291 -16.69 -8.84 -14.46
N GLN A 292 -16.72 -8.85 -15.80
CA GLN A 292 -17.64 -9.70 -16.57
C GLN A 292 -17.31 -11.21 -16.46
N HIS A 293 -16.17 -11.55 -15.90
CA HIS A 293 -15.66 -12.92 -15.73
C HIS A 293 -15.23 -13.19 -14.27
N GLU A 294 -15.84 -12.50 -13.30
CA GLU A 294 -15.46 -12.59 -11.88
C GLU A 294 -15.59 -14.02 -11.33
N GLU A 295 -16.50 -14.84 -11.86
CA GLU A 295 -16.69 -16.24 -11.49
C GLU A 295 -15.48 -17.13 -11.82
N HIS A 296 -14.63 -16.71 -12.75
CA HIS A 296 -13.39 -17.40 -13.15
C HIS A 296 -12.15 -16.78 -12.55
N CYS A 297 -12.30 -15.80 -11.65
CA CYS A 297 -11.18 -15.08 -11.07
C CYS A 297 -10.29 -16.03 -10.24
N LEU A 298 -9.00 -16.07 -10.60
CA LEU A 298 -8.00 -16.85 -9.86
C LEU A 298 -7.64 -16.13 -8.55
N ASP A 299 -6.97 -16.85 -7.65
CA ASP A 299 -6.40 -16.23 -6.46
C ASP A 299 -5.20 -15.33 -6.79
N PHE A 300 -4.85 -14.47 -5.82
CA PHE A 300 -3.63 -13.67 -5.86
C PHE A 300 -2.40 -14.56 -5.54
N PRO A 301 -1.30 -14.48 -6.29
CA PRO A 301 -0.99 -13.49 -7.34
C PRO A 301 -1.22 -14.01 -8.78
N GLU A 302 -1.75 -15.22 -8.98
CA GLU A 302 -1.93 -15.83 -10.29
C GLU A 302 -2.81 -14.97 -11.20
N GLN A 303 -3.94 -14.45 -10.68
CA GLN A 303 -4.80 -13.52 -11.40
C GLN A 303 -4.03 -12.30 -11.90
N LEU A 304 -3.21 -11.71 -11.05
CA LEU A 304 -2.39 -10.54 -11.39
C LEU A 304 -1.39 -10.87 -12.51
N SER A 305 -0.87 -12.09 -12.52
CA SER A 305 0.13 -12.55 -13.49
C SER A 305 -0.44 -12.63 -14.91
N MET A 306 -1.70 -13.01 -15.07
CA MET A 306 -2.35 -13.15 -16.39
C MET A 306 -2.50 -11.81 -17.12
N THR A 307 -2.58 -10.69 -16.39
CA THR A 307 -2.69 -9.35 -17.00
C THR A 307 -1.35 -8.65 -17.19
N ARG A 308 -0.22 -9.28 -16.82
CA ARG A 308 1.10 -8.61 -16.77
C ARG A 308 1.58 -8.10 -18.13
N ASN A 309 1.41 -8.91 -19.20
CA ASN A 309 1.85 -8.53 -20.54
C ASN A 309 1.01 -7.37 -21.07
N LEU A 310 -0.31 -7.43 -20.87
CA LEU A 310 -1.25 -6.37 -21.25
C LEU A 310 -0.90 -5.06 -20.57
N ARG A 311 -0.72 -5.09 -19.23
CA ARG A 311 -0.33 -3.92 -18.43
C ARG A 311 1.05 -3.38 -18.81
N LYS A 312 2.01 -4.26 -19.16
CA LYS A 312 3.35 -3.85 -19.60
C LYS A 312 3.30 -3.08 -20.93
N VAL A 313 2.53 -3.56 -21.90
CA VAL A 313 2.36 -2.87 -23.19
C VAL A 313 1.61 -1.56 -22.98
N ALA A 314 0.50 -1.58 -22.22
CA ALA A 314 -0.27 -0.38 -21.88
C ALA A 314 0.59 0.69 -21.18
N ALA A 315 1.55 0.29 -20.35
CA ALA A 315 2.46 1.23 -19.70
C ALA A 315 3.37 1.99 -20.69
N GLY A 316 3.64 1.44 -21.86
CA GLY A 316 4.38 2.10 -22.95
C GLY A 316 3.53 3.09 -23.75
N THR A 317 2.22 3.14 -23.53
CA THR A 317 1.27 4.02 -24.22
C THR A 317 0.86 5.20 -23.33
N GLN A 318 0.16 6.19 -23.90
CA GLN A 318 -0.46 7.28 -23.13
C GLN A 318 -1.90 6.93 -22.70
N ASP A 319 -2.28 5.65 -22.78
CA ASP A 319 -3.60 5.15 -22.46
C ASP A 319 -3.60 4.43 -21.10
N ALA A 320 -4.50 4.86 -20.21
CA ALA A 320 -4.65 4.27 -18.87
C ALA A 320 -5.66 3.11 -18.81
N GLU A 321 -6.32 2.78 -19.94
CA GLU A 321 -7.46 1.86 -19.97
C GLU A 321 -7.10 0.41 -19.60
N PHE A 322 -5.84 0.01 -19.79
CA PHE A 322 -5.36 -1.32 -19.44
C PHE A 322 -4.26 -1.32 -18.36
N LEU A 323 -4.15 -0.23 -17.58
CA LEU A 323 -3.28 -0.15 -16.41
C LEU A 323 -4.03 -0.53 -15.13
N ALA A 324 -3.32 -1.01 -14.13
CA ALA A 324 -3.85 -1.12 -12.76
C ALA A 324 -3.67 0.24 -12.06
N LEU A 325 -4.77 0.97 -11.86
CA LEU A 325 -4.78 2.36 -11.40
C LEU A 325 -5.17 2.42 -9.91
N TRP A 326 -4.23 2.10 -9.02
CA TRP A 326 -4.47 2.01 -7.58
C TRP A 326 -4.83 3.37 -6.98
N ALA A 327 -6.05 3.57 -6.50
CA ALA A 327 -6.47 4.83 -5.89
C ALA A 327 -7.53 4.62 -4.80
N GLY A 328 -7.44 5.39 -3.72
CA GLY A 328 -8.45 5.43 -2.67
C GLY A 328 -9.59 6.41 -2.98
N GLN A 329 -10.66 6.34 -2.22
CA GLN A 329 -11.85 7.17 -2.40
C GLN A 329 -11.62 8.68 -2.20
N GLY A 330 -10.53 9.07 -1.56
CA GLY A 330 -10.13 10.48 -1.44
C GLY A 330 -9.50 11.08 -2.70
N VAL A 331 -9.51 10.38 -3.83
CA VAL A 331 -8.78 10.72 -5.06
C VAL A 331 -8.98 12.14 -5.56
N LYS A 332 -10.20 12.69 -5.44
CA LYS A 332 -10.51 14.09 -5.82
C LYS A 332 -9.65 15.14 -5.13
N LEU A 333 -9.04 14.81 -3.99
CA LEU A 333 -8.15 15.68 -3.24
C LEU A 333 -6.67 15.50 -3.62
N ALA A 334 -6.35 14.72 -4.65
CA ALA A 334 -4.98 14.52 -5.13
C ALA A 334 -4.38 15.84 -5.65
N ARG A 335 -3.07 16.02 -5.43
CA ARG A 335 -2.33 17.22 -5.82
C ARG A 335 -1.03 16.82 -6.48
N ALA A 336 -0.71 17.46 -7.60
CA ALA A 336 0.60 17.32 -8.24
C ALA A 336 1.55 18.37 -7.63
N MET A 337 2.42 17.93 -6.72
CA MET A 337 3.45 18.76 -6.10
C MET A 337 4.61 17.90 -5.60
N PRO A 338 5.82 18.47 -5.39
CA PRO A 338 6.96 17.74 -4.82
C PRO A 338 6.61 17.14 -3.45
N ALA A 339 7.11 15.93 -3.19
CA ALA A 339 6.77 15.17 -1.98
C ALA A 339 7.14 15.91 -0.68
N ALA A 340 8.27 16.60 -0.65
CA ALA A 340 8.67 17.39 0.50
C ALA A 340 7.72 18.57 0.76
N GLU A 341 7.27 19.26 -0.30
CA GLU A 341 6.29 20.34 -0.21
C GLU A 341 4.92 19.83 0.25
N LEU A 342 4.52 18.66 -0.25
CA LEU A 342 3.29 18.01 0.19
C LEU A 342 3.35 17.71 1.69
N VAL A 343 4.43 17.13 2.20
CA VAL A 343 4.60 16.86 3.65
C VAL A 343 4.47 18.15 4.46
N GLN A 344 5.17 19.22 4.06
CA GLN A 344 5.09 20.52 4.75
C GLN A 344 3.67 21.08 4.75
N THR A 345 2.98 21.01 3.62
CA THR A 345 1.58 21.43 3.48
C THR A 345 0.65 20.65 4.40
N LEU A 346 0.78 19.32 4.43
CA LEU A 346 -0.01 18.42 5.28
C LEU A 346 0.21 18.73 6.77
N VAL A 347 1.46 18.94 7.16
CA VAL A 347 1.84 19.30 8.53
C VAL A 347 1.23 20.65 8.94
N ALA A 348 1.35 21.68 8.10
CA ALA A 348 0.81 23.00 8.38
C ALA A 348 -0.72 22.94 8.55
N GLN A 349 -1.43 22.31 7.62
CA GLN A 349 -2.89 22.14 7.67
C GLN A 349 -3.35 21.36 8.91
N ALA A 350 -2.70 20.25 9.23
CA ALA A 350 -3.07 19.43 10.38
C ALA A 350 -2.83 20.17 11.70
N GLN A 351 -1.70 20.87 11.82
CA GLN A 351 -1.36 21.63 13.02
C GLN A 351 -2.29 22.84 13.25
N GLU A 352 -2.76 23.47 12.20
CA GLU A 352 -3.77 24.53 12.29
C GLU A 352 -5.06 24.01 12.91
N LEU A 353 -5.59 22.90 12.37
CA LEU A 353 -6.84 22.30 12.83
C LEU A 353 -6.74 21.74 14.25
N LEU A 354 -5.63 21.09 14.59
CA LEU A 354 -5.42 20.53 15.94
C LEU A 354 -5.26 21.60 17.02
N ARG A 355 -4.85 22.84 16.68
CA ARG A 355 -4.80 23.97 17.61
C ARG A 355 -6.18 24.52 17.96
N CYS A 356 -7.07 24.61 16.97
CA CYS A 356 -8.40 25.19 17.17
C CYS A 356 -9.28 24.38 18.16
N HIS A 357 -8.89 23.17 18.53
CA HIS A 357 -9.63 22.30 19.46
C HIS A 357 -9.14 22.42 20.92
N HIS A 358 -8.20 23.29 21.22
CA HIS A 358 -7.68 23.53 22.58
C HIS A 358 -8.14 24.87 23.20
N HIS A 359 -9.21 25.49 22.65
CA HIS A 359 -9.83 26.70 23.19
C HIS A 359 -11.26 26.44 23.64
#